data_5347455875a8842d97ee69e3a0ab015f
#
_entry.id   5347455875a8842d97ee69e3a0ab015f
#
_cell.length_a   1.000
_cell.length_b   1.000
_cell.length_c   1.000
_cell.angle_alpha   90.00
_cell.angle_beta   90.00
_cell.angle_gamma   90.00
#
_symmetry.space_group_name_H-M   'P 1'
#
loop_
_entity.id
_entity.type
_entity.pdbx_description
1 polymer ?
#
loop_
_entity_poly.entity_id
_entity_poly.type
_entity_poly.pdbx_seq_one_letter_code
_entity_poly.pdbx_strand_id
1 'polypeptide(L)'
;MENNKKLVIGMLMLFGIIIISLNLISAQEVSYCCEKLKTGAWCQNAPQSSCDTSFTNTPASCEATGFCKMGYCYDSQEGICSENTPKKVCDLEGGVWELDTGTAPPQCSLGCCVLEDQAAFVTLTRCKKLSSTYGLETDFRADITNEVQCIASATSEVKGACV
;
A
#
# COMPACT_ATOMS: atom_id res chain seq x y z
N MET A 1 41.73 -59.49 -3.02
CA MET A 1 41.97 -58.23 -2.32
C MET A 1 41.36 -57.01 -3.05
N GLU A 2 41.21 -57.02 -4.33
CA GLU A 2 40.69 -55.91 -5.17
C GLU A 2 39.17 -55.67 -5.01
N ASN A 3 38.38 -56.74 -4.90
CA ASN A 3 36.91 -56.64 -4.73
C ASN A 3 36.49 -55.93 -3.41
N ASN A 4 37.24 -56.17 -2.33
CA ASN A 4 36.92 -55.54 -1.05
C ASN A 4 37.20 -54.02 -1.05
N LYS A 5 38.21 -53.57 -1.82
CA LYS A 5 38.50 -52.15 -1.97
C LYS A 5 37.39 -51.40 -2.75
N LYS A 6 36.85 -52.05 -3.82
CA LYS A 6 35.75 -51.48 -4.60
C LYS A 6 34.46 -51.38 -3.76
N LEU A 7 34.20 -52.40 -2.93
CA LEU A 7 33.05 -52.39 -2.01
C LEU A 7 33.15 -51.27 -0.96
N VAL A 8 34.31 -51.08 -0.37
CA VAL A 8 34.54 -50.03 0.65
C VAL A 8 34.39 -48.61 0.04
N ILE A 9 34.93 -48.39 -1.16
CA ILE A 9 34.81 -47.12 -1.87
C ILE A 9 33.34 -46.82 -2.22
N GLY A 10 32.59 -47.83 -2.70
CA GLY A 10 31.16 -47.68 -2.99
C GLY A 10 30.34 -47.35 -1.75
N MET A 11 30.66 -47.97 -0.60
CA MET A 11 29.98 -47.70 0.67
C MET A 11 30.29 -46.29 1.22
N LEU A 12 31.51 -45.80 1.07
CA LEU A 12 31.92 -44.44 1.45
C LEU A 12 31.24 -43.38 0.56
N MET A 13 31.10 -43.63 -0.72
CA MET A 13 30.39 -42.73 -1.65
C MET A 13 28.90 -42.66 -1.31
N LEU A 14 28.24 -43.78 -1.00
CA LEU A 14 26.84 -43.83 -0.58
C LEU A 14 26.62 -43.05 0.75
N PHE A 15 27.51 -43.23 1.73
CA PHE A 15 27.45 -42.50 2.99
C PHE A 15 27.64 -40.98 2.78
N GLY A 16 28.55 -40.58 1.88
CA GLY A 16 28.77 -39.18 1.52
C GLY A 16 27.54 -38.53 0.91
N ILE A 17 26.82 -39.24 0.02
CA ILE A 17 25.58 -38.75 -0.63
C ILE A 17 24.44 -38.58 0.42
N ILE A 18 24.31 -39.53 1.35
CA ILE A 18 23.29 -39.45 2.42
C ILE A 18 23.55 -38.24 3.37
N ILE A 19 24.81 -37.97 3.72
CA ILE A 19 25.15 -36.84 4.58
C ILE A 19 24.87 -35.50 3.87
N ILE A 20 25.11 -35.40 2.57
CA ILE A 20 24.84 -34.17 1.79
C ILE A 20 23.33 -33.93 1.68
N SER A 21 22.52 -34.99 1.48
CA SER A 21 21.06 -34.84 1.38
C SER A 21 20.37 -34.42 2.70
N LEU A 22 20.96 -34.75 3.85
CA LEU A 22 20.41 -34.38 5.16
C LEU A 22 20.57 -32.87 5.47
N ASN A 23 21.52 -32.18 4.83
CA ASN A 23 21.72 -30.74 5.04
C ASN A 23 20.81 -29.86 4.19
N LEU A 24 20.01 -30.42 3.28
CA LEU A 24 19.09 -29.66 2.42
C LEU A 24 17.68 -29.50 2.99
N ILE A 25 17.41 -30.03 4.19
CA ILE A 25 16.17 -29.73 4.91
C ILE A 25 16.37 -28.38 5.59
N SER A 26 16.37 -27.32 4.81
CA SER A 26 16.14 -25.97 5.35
C SER A 26 14.77 -26.00 6.02
N ALA A 27 14.73 -25.87 7.34
CA ALA A 27 13.48 -25.62 8.03
C ALA A 27 12.89 -24.35 7.41
N GLN A 28 11.79 -24.53 6.66
CA GLN A 28 11.08 -23.40 6.10
C GLN A 28 10.54 -22.62 7.28
N GLU A 29 11.15 -21.48 7.60
CA GLU A 29 10.67 -20.63 8.68
C GLU A 29 9.24 -20.23 8.38
N VAL A 30 8.34 -20.51 9.32
CA VAL A 30 6.94 -20.12 9.20
C VAL A 30 6.90 -18.60 9.11
N SER A 31 6.37 -18.11 8.00
CA SER A 31 6.17 -16.67 7.81
C SER A 31 5.00 -16.21 8.67
N TYR A 32 5.23 -15.13 9.41
CA TYR A 32 4.22 -14.45 10.21
C TYR A 32 3.81 -13.15 9.53
N CYS A 33 2.52 -12.81 9.63
CA CYS A 33 2.11 -11.44 9.42
C CYS A 33 2.41 -10.64 10.68
N CYS A 34 3.32 -9.69 10.58
CA CYS A 34 3.62 -8.74 11.63
C CYS A 34 2.85 -7.45 11.35
N GLU A 35 1.99 -7.03 12.27
CA GLU A 35 1.33 -5.71 12.18
C GLU A 35 2.37 -4.59 12.11
N LYS A 36 3.49 -4.76 12.85
CA LYS A 36 4.65 -3.89 12.77
C LYS A 36 5.94 -4.68 12.94
N LEU A 37 6.96 -4.35 12.19
CA LEU A 37 8.32 -4.86 12.37
C LEU A 37 9.10 -4.01 13.38
N LYS A 38 10.13 -4.59 13.99
CA LYS A 38 11.12 -3.87 14.83
C LYS A 38 11.83 -2.75 14.07
N THR A 39 11.88 -2.82 12.73
CA THR A 39 12.40 -1.78 11.84
C THR A 39 11.45 -0.60 11.63
N GLY A 40 10.20 -0.72 12.12
CA GLY A 40 9.16 0.30 11.96
C GLY A 40 8.22 0.06 10.77
N ALA A 41 8.51 -0.87 9.85
CA ALA A 41 7.65 -1.15 8.71
C ALA A 41 6.34 -1.82 9.16
N TRP A 42 5.23 -1.43 8.52
CA TRP A 42 3.89 -1.93 8.82
C TRP A 42 3.48 -3.06 7.88
N CYS A 43 2.71 -4.02 8.41
CA CYS A 43 2.03 -5.06 7.66
C CYS A 43 2.95 -5.84 6.71
N GLN A 44 3.95 -6.49 7.26
CA GLN A 44 4.93 -7.27 6.48
C GLN A 44 4.91 -8.75 6.87
N ASN A 45 5.03 -9.60 5.86
CA ASN A 45 5.31 -11.01 6.06
C ASN A 45 6.79 -11.19 6.40
N ALA A 46 7.09 -11.71 7.60
CA ALA A 46 8.45 -11.86 8.07
C ALA A 46 8.57 -13.01 9.09
N PRO A 47 9.77 -13.47 9.44
CA PRO A 47 9.98 -14.35 10.58
C PRO A 47 9.44 -13.72 11.87
N GLN A 48 8.85 -14.51 12.76
CA GLN A 48 8.29 -14.04 14.03
C GLN A 48 9.28 -13.20 14.84
N SER A 49 10.57 -13.55 14.79
CA SER A 49 11.67 -12.84 15.48
C SER A 49 11.82 -11.38 15.02
N SER A 50 11.35 -11.03 13.83
CA SER A 50 11.40 -9.68 13.27
C SER A 50 10.18 -8.83 13.65
N CYS A 51 9.11 -9.44 14.15
CA CYS A 51 7.91 -8.71 14.58
C CYS A 51 8.21 -7.90 15.85
N ASP A 52 7.63 -6.71 15.94
CA ASP A 52 7.55 -5.94 17.18
C ASP A 52 6.50 -6.59 18.11
N THR A 53 6.93 -7.04 19.27
CA THR A 53 6.09 -7.78 20.24
C THR A 53 4.98 -6.93 20.87
N SER A 54 5.04 -5.62 20.72
CA SER A 54 4.00 -4.68 21.20
C SER A 54 2.79 -4.63 20.26
N PHE A 55 2.89 -5.26 19.08
CA PHE A 55 1.85 -5.27 18.05
C PHE A 55 1.41 -6.70 17.73
N THR A 56 0.27 -6.81 17.03
CA THR A 56 -0.29 -8.11 16.65
C THR A 56 0.62 -8.85 15.67
N ASN A 57 0.78 -10.16 15.88
CA ASN A 57 1.42 -11.04 14.91
C ASN A 57 0.73 -12.40 14.88
N THR A 58 0.71 -13.04 13.72
CA THR A 58 0.05 -14.34 13.52
C THR A 58 0.76 -15.15 12.44
N PRO A 59 0.81 -16.50 12.56
CA PRO A 59 1.41 -17.37 11.54
C PRO A 59 0.48 -17.52 10.32
N ALA A 60 0.26 -16.42 9.61
CA ALA A 60 -0.55 -16.33 8.40
C ALA A 60 0.01 -15.26 7.48
N SER A 61 -0.41 -15.25 6.21
CA SER A 61 -0.12 -14.13 5.30
C SER A 61 -0.84 -12.87 5.75
N CYS A 62 -0.22 -11.70 5.62
CA CYS A 62 -0.82 -10.42 5.97
C CYS A 62 -2.12 -10.14 5.19
N GLU A 63 -2.21 -10.61 3.95
CA GLU A 63 -3.41 -10.51 3.12
C GLU A 63 -4.62 -11.25 3.72
N ALA A 64 -4.37 -12.33 4.48
CA ALA A 64 -5.40 -13.11 5.14
C ALA A 64 -5.83 -12.54 6.50
N THR A 65 -5.14 -11.52 7.02
CA THR A 65 -5.40 -10.97 8.35
C THR A 65 -6.32 -9.74 8.29
N GLY A 66 -7.19 -9.60 9.29
CA GLY A 66 -8.08 -8.43 9.38
C GLY A 66 -7.37 -7.13 9.74
N PHE A 67 -6.26 -7.22 10.51
CA PHE A 67 -5.52 -6.06 11.01
C PHE A 67 -4.55 -5.46 9.98
N CYS A 68 -4.21 -6.20 8.91
CA CYS A 68 -3.38 -5.74 7.83
C CYS A 68 -4.12 -5.58 6.50
N LYS A 69 -5.43 -5.47 6.52
CA LYS A 69 -6.16 -5.12 5.30
C LYS A 69 -5.73 -3.76 4.80
N MET A 70 -5.42 -3.70 3.50
CA MET A 70 -5.09 -2.48 2.80
C MET A 70 -6.36 -1.76 2.35
N GLY A 71 -6.31 -0.45 2.28
CA GLY A 71 -7.41 0.39 1.87
C GLY A 71 -6.95 1.78 1.45
N TYR A 72 -7.91 2.66 1.27
CA TYR A 72 -7.69 4.08 1.04
C TYR A 72 -7.69 4.81 2.38
N CYS A 73 -6.71 5.68 2.57
CA CYS A 73 -6.66 6.61 3.69
C CYS A 73 -6.77 8.03 3.16
N TYR A 74 -7.76 8.81 3.61
CA TYR A 74 -7.90 10.19 3.18
C TYR A 74 -8.15 11.13 4.35
N ASP A 75 -7.60 12.33 4.22
CA ASP A 75 -7.80 13.45 5.16
C ASP A 75 -8.12 14.72 4.36
N SER A 76 -9.34 15.22 4.55
CA SER A 76 -9.81 16.43 3.89
C SER A 76 -9.17 17.70 4.44
N GLN A 77 -8.64 17.69 5.67
CA GLN A 77 -7.95 18.86 6.25
C GLN A 77 -6.55 19.02 5.65
N GLU A 78 -5.85 17.90 5.45
CA GLU A 78 -4.53 17.90 4.81
C GLU A 78 -4.60 17.77 3.28
N GLY A 79 -5.74 17.39 2.74
CA GLY A 79 -5.94 17.20 1.30
C GLY A 79 -5.19 15.99 0.76
N ILE A 80 -5.06 14.94 1.57
CA ILE A 80 -4.32 13.72 1.26
C ILE A 80 -5.29 12.60 0.93
N CYS A 81 -4.92 11.78 -0.06
CA CYS A 81 -5.50 10.48 -0.29
C CYS A 81 -4.39 9.49 -0.67
N SER A 82 -4.21 8.46 0.14
CA SER A 82 -3.20 7.42 -0.03
C SER A 82 -3.86 6.06 -0.25
N GLU A 83 -3.44 5.35 -1.28
CA GLU A 83 -3.83 3.96 -1.54
C GLU A 83 -2.94 2.99 -0.77
N ASN A 84 -3.36 1.72 -0.71
CA ASN A 84 -2.58 0.64 -0.10
C ASN A 84 -2.12 0.95 1.33
N THR A 85 -2.95 1.65 2.09
CA THR A 85 -2.64 2.07 3.46
C THR A 85 -3.32 1.12 4.45
N PRO A 86 -2.55 0.49 5.38
CA PRO A 86 -3.14 -0.29 6.45
C PRO A 86 -4.03 0.58 7.34
N LYS A 87 -5.19 0.04 7.77
CA LYS A 87 -6.13 0.79 8.63
C LYS A 87 -5.46 1.43 9.84
N LYS A 88 -4.57 0.68 10.50
CA LYS A 88 -3.87 1.16 11.69
C LYS A 88 -2.99 2.38 11.43
N VAL A 89 -2.36 2.45 10.26
CA VAL A 89 -1.53 3.61 9.86
C VAL A 89 -2.43 4.82 9.65
N CYS A 90 -3.53 4.66 8.91
CA CYS A 90 -4.50 5.73 8.68
C CYS A 90 -5.09 6.28 9.98
N ASP A 91 -5.47 5.39 10.92
CA ASP A 91 -5.99 5.78 12.22
C ASP A 91 -4.96 6.58 13.04
N LEU A 92 -3.67 6.23 12.95
CA LEU A 92 -2.58 6.95 13.63
C LEU A 92 -2.32 8.35 13.03
N GLU A 93 -2.56 8.49 11.74
CA GLU A 93 -2.42 9.76 11.02
C GLU A 93 -3.68 10.64 11.13
N GLY A 94 -4.75 10.13 11.76
CA GLY A 94 -6.01 10.86 11.95
C GLY A 94 -6.90 10.91 10.71
N GLY A 95 -6.60 10.09 9.70
CA GLY A 95 -7.37 10.00 8.46
C GLY A 95 -8.62 9.12 8.58
N VAL A 96 -9.44 9.14 7.54
CA VAL A 96 -10.58 8.24 7.35
C VAL A 96 -10.14 7.09 6.46
N TRP A 97 -10.32 5.87 6.95
CA TRP A 97 -9.95 4.66 6.21
C TRP A 97 -11.16 3.98 5.58
N GLU A 98 -11.06 3.62 4.30
CA GLU A 98 -12.02 2.80 3.58
C GLU A 98 -11.32 1.59 2.96
N LEU A 99 -11.98 0.40 3.05
CA LEU A 99 -11.46 -0.83 2.46
C LEU A 99 -11.32 -0.68 0.94
N ASP A 100 -10.20 -1.12 0.39
CA ASP A 100 -10.05 -1.23 -1.05
C ASP A 100 -10.96 -2.35 -1.59
N THR A 101 -11.92 -1.97 -2.41
CA THR A 101 -12.85 -2.85 -3.12
C THR A 101 -12.57 -2.90 -4.62
N GLY A 102 -11.43 -2.37 -5.06
CA GLY A 102 -11.06 -2.23 -6.46
C GLY A 102 -11.59 -0.94 -7.12
N THR A 103 -12.23 -0.07 -6.35
CA THR A 103 -12.70 1.24 -6.81
C THR A 103 -12.35 2.29 -5.77
N ALA A 104 -11.68 3.36 -6.20
CA ALA A 104 -11.34 4.47 -5.32
C ALA A 104 -12.62 5.12 -4.74
N PRO A 105 -12.64 5.45 -3.44
CA PRO A 105 -13.74 6.22 -2.87
C PRO A 105 -13.86 7.60 -3.54
N PRO A 106 -15.05 8.22 -3.57
CA PRO A 106 -15.25 9.52 -4.22
C PRO A 106 -14.28 10.60 -3.76
N GLN A 107 -13.88 10.56 -2.51
CA GLN A 107 -12.90 11.49 -1.91
C GLN A 107 -11.51 11.39 -2.54
N CYS A 108 -11.17 10.21 -3.05
CA CYS A 108 -9.89 9.91 -3.70
C CYS A 108 -9.97 9.92 -5.22
N SER A 109 -11.16 10.06 -5.79
CA SER A 109 -11.33 10.12 -7.24
C SER A 109 -10.79 11.43 -7.80
N LEU A 110 -10.08 11.35 -8.92
CA LEU A 110 -9.58 12.52 -9.65
C LEU A 110 -10.72 13.23 -10.37
N GLY A 111 -10.64 14.54 -10.42
CA GLY A 111 -11.57 15.40 -11.12
C GLY A 111 -11.03 16.82 -11.23
N CYS A 112 -11.80 17.71 -11.84
CA CYS A 112 -11.43 19.10 -11.99
C CYS A 112 -11.88 19.93 -10.78
N CYS A 113 -10.92 20.52 -10.09
CA CYS A 113 -11.15 21.51 -9.05
C CYS A 113 -11.05 22.91 -9.64
N VAL A 114 -12.13 23.65 -9.63
CA VAL A 114 -12.16 25.05 -10.10
C VAL A 114 -12.00 25.99 -8.92
N LEU A 115 -11.05 26.92 -9.04
CA LEU A 115 -10.66 27.88 -8.01
C LEU A 115 -10.68 29.28 -8.67
N GLU A 116 -11.87 29.84 -8.82
CA GLU A 116 -12.10 31.08 -9.57
C GLU A 116 -11.58 31.02 -11.01
N ASP A 117 -10.50 31.74 -11.31
CA ASP A 117 -9.85 31.79 -12.62
C ASP A 117 -8.81 30.68 -12.87
N GLN A 118 -8.62 29.81 -11.91
CA GLN A 118 -7.68 28.68 -11.98
C GLN A 118 -8.40 27.34 -11.90
N ALA A 119 -7.76 26.30 -12.41
CA ALA A 119 -8.23 24.94 -12.23
C ALA A 119 -7.07 23.98 -12.00
N ALA A 120 -7.33 22.93 -11.22
CA ALA A 120 -6.37 21.86 -10.94
C ALA A 120 -7.04 20.49 -11.07
N PHE A 121 -6.39 19.55 -11.76
CA PHE A 121 -6.87 18.17 -11.85
C PHE A 121 -6.34 17.36 -10.66
N VAL A 122 -7.18 17.22 -9.64
CA VAL A 122 -6.79 16.68 -8.32
C VAL A 122 -7.90 15.82 -7.73
N THR A 123 -7.66 15.19 -6.58
CA THR A 123 -8.70 14.46 -5.84
C THR A 123 -9.70 15.43 -5.19
N LEU A 124 -10.92 14.96 -4.94
CA LEU A 124 -11.94 15.75 -4.22
C LEU A 124 -11.41 16.22 -2.86
N THR A 125 -10.68 15.35 -2.14
CA THR A 125 -10.04 15.70 -0.85
C THR A 125 -9.09 16.88 -1.01
N ARG A 126 -8.24 16.88 -2.04
CA ARG A 126 -7.31 17.95 -2.34
C ARG A 126 -8.03 19.22 -2.77
N CYS A 127 -9.10 19.11 -3.55
CA CYS A 127 -9.92 20.22 -3.94
C CYS A 127 -10.53 20.94 -2.73
N LYS A 128 -11.10 20.20 -1.77
CA LYS A 128 -11.63 20.74 -0.52
C LYS A 128 -10.56 21.50 0.27
N LYS A 129 -9.34 20.94 0.37
CA LYS A 129 -8.22 21.62 1.04
C LYS A 129 -7.86 22.94 0.35
N LEU A 130 -7.74 22.93 -0.99
CA LEU A 130 -7.41 24.12 -1.77
C LEU A 130 -8.50 25.19 -1.63
N SER A 131 -9.77 24.85 -1.84
CA SER A 131 -10.89 25.77 -1.69
C SER A 131 -10.93 26.39 -0.30
N SER A 132 -10.80 25.59 0.75
CA SER A 132 -10.73 26.08 2.13
C SER A 132 -9.54 27.01 2.38
N THR A 133 -8.38 26.73 1.79
CA THR A 133 -7.17 27.55 1.94
C THR A 133 -7.36 28.94 1.33
N TYR A 134 -8.09 29.04 0.22
CA TYR A 134 -8.37 30.31 -0.47
C TYR A 134 -9.68 30.94 -0.04
N GLY A 135 -10.44 30.35 0.90
CA GLY A 135 -11.73 30.84 1.36
C GLY A 135 -12.84 30.75 0.33
N LEU A 136 -12.72 29.78 -0.60
CA LEU A 136 -13.66 29.56 -1.69
C LEU A 136 -14.61 28.39 -1.37
N GLU A 137 -15.77 28.36 -2.02
CA GLU A 137 -16.61 27.17 -2.07
C GLU A 137 -15.95 26.08 -2.94
N THR A 138 -16.17 24.81 -2.57
CA THR A 138 -15.59 23.70 -3.34
C THR A 138 -16.38 23.47 -4.64
N ASP A 139 -15.80 23.83 -5.78
CA ASP A 139 -16.30 23.46 -7.12
C ASP A 139 -15.46 22.31 -7.66
N PHE A 140 -15.99 21.08 -7.52
CA PHE A 140 -15.35 19.86 -7.98
C PHE A 140 -16.20 19.18 -9.04
N ARG A 141 -15.66 19.04 -10.26
CA ARG A 141 -16.31 18.48 -11.44
C ARG A 141 -15.76 17.09 -11.73
N ALA A 142 -16.42 16.06 -11.23
CA ALA A 142 -16.01 14.67 -11.37
C ALA A 142 -16.18 14.11 -12.80
N ASP A 143 -17.00 14.75 -13.61
CA ASP A 143 -17.24 14.40 -15.02
C ASP A 143 -16.09 14.80 -15.94
N ILE A 144 -15.22 15.73 -15.51
CA ILE A 144 -14.01 16.11 -16.21
C ILE A 144 -12.90 15.15 -15.81
N THR A 145 -12.52 14.23 -16.70
CA THR A 145 -11.64 13.10 -16.43
C THR A 145 -10.20 13.28 -16.90
N ASN A 146 -9.85 14.46 -17.41
CA ASN A 146 -8.47 14.76 -17.82
C ASN A 146 -8.08 16.21 -17.54
N GLU A 147 -6.79 16.41 -17.33
CA GLU A 147 -6.19 17.68 -16.93
C GLU A 147 -6.38 18.79 -17.99
N VAL A 148 -6.25 18.46 -19.27
CA VAL A 148 -6.35 19.46 -20.37
C VAL A 148 -7.75 20.07 -20.41
N GLN A 149 -8.79 19.25 -20.28
CA GLN A 149 -10.18 19.72 -20.23
C GLN A 149 -10.42 20.54 -18.95
N CYS A 150 -9.82 20.13 -17.82
CA CYS A 150 -9.93 20.87 -16.58
C CYS A 150 -9.34 22.28 -16.70
N ILE A 151 -8.12 22.42 -17.19
CA ILE A 151 -7.49 23.74 -17.38
C ILE A 151 -8.27 24.60 -18.38
N ALA A 152 -8.76 23.98 -19.46
CA ALA A 152 -9.57 24.70 -20.46
C ALA A 152 -10.91 25.23 -19.88
N SER A 153 -11.51 24.55 -18.90
CA SER A 153 -12.76 24.99 -18.28
C SER A 153 -12.62 26.29 -17.50
N ALA A 154 -11.50 26.48 -16.77
CA ALA A 154 -11.24 27.73 -16.05
C ALA A 154 -11.04 28.92 -17.00
N THR A 155 -10.30 28.72 -18.09
CA THR A 155 -10.05 29.80 -19.07
C THR A 155 -11.28 30.20 -19.88
N SER A 156 -12.30 29.35 -20.00
CA SER A 156 -13.53 29.65 -20.74
C SER A 156 -14.50 30.55 -19.94
N GLU A 157 -14.51 30.47 -18.63
CA GLU A 157 -15.38 31.28 -17.77
C GLU A 157 -14.94 32.76 -17.73
N VAL A 158 -13.63 33.02 -17.82
CA VAL A 158 -13.07 34.40 -17.85
C VAL A 158 -13.40 35.15 -19.13
N LYS A 159 -13.68 34.46 -20.23
CA LYS A 159 -13.98 35.10 -21.54
C LYS A 159 -15.42 35.61 -21.69
N GLY A 160 -16.32 35.31 -20.77
CA GLY A 160 -17.75 35.70 -20.84
C GLY A 160 -18.07 37.09 -20.27
N ALA A 161 -17.13 37.81 -19.68
CA ALA A 161 -17.38 39.01 -18.90
C ALA A 161 -17.09 40.34 -19.63
N CYS A 162 -17.07 40.37 -20.95
CA CYS A 162 -16.91 41.61 -21.72
C CYS A 162 -18.07 41.78 -22.72
N VAL A 163 -19.20 42.26 -22.23
CA VAL A 163 -20.20 42.96 -23.03
C VAL A 163 -20.67 44.20 -22.24
#